data_373985f69653931a250318476cf1e9b4
#
_entry.id   373985f69653931a250318476cf1e9b4
#
_cell.length_a   1.000
_cell.length_b   1.000
_cell.length_c   1.000
_cell.angle_alpha   90.00
_cell.angle_beta   90.00
_cell.angle_gamma   90.00
#
_symmetry.space_group_name_H-M   'P 1'
#
loop_
_entity.id
_entity.type
_entity.pdbx_description
1 polymer ?
#
loop_
_entity_poly.entity_id
_entity_poly.type
_entity_poly.pdbx_seq_one_letter_code
_entity_poly.pdbx_strand_id
1 'polypeptide(L)'
;MSATTKLAIGMAAGVLLLTVAERRAQADSNEQYFPLQSYRVGPYAAGGSGFFGGFIDYMQLVNLRDNGVNGVKLTWSECETEYVVERGVECYERLKKGLNGAPTAATNPLSVGIAYATIDRQTVDKIPLITINHGRTDSTDGSVFPYIFPLQLNPYSEIAAIITWVGEKSGGLEKLKGKKIVTLYHGSPYGKETTPILDLYAKKYGFEITHIEVPHPGNEQQSQWLSIRRMKPDWVILRGWGVMNPVAIKTAAKTGFPVDHIIGNIWSNAEEDVRPAGSVGKGYIAITTGPSGTNFPVLKDIEKYVVKAGKGNLADAKRFGTIYYNLGVENGILNIEAVRVAQAKFGKRPLTGEEVRWGFEHLNIDDKRLKELGALGLLQPIKLSCSDHEGGGAVRFQQWNGDKWMTISDWVHPDRAVLRPIIEASAAKYAKEKGITPRNCSAEIHASLSR
;
A
#
# COMPACT_ATOMS: atom_id res chain seq x y z
N MET A 1 60.91 -30.69 35.90
CA MET A 1 59.69 -29.84 35.85
C MET A 1 59.42 -29.46 34.42
N SER A 2 58.35 -29.94 33.97
CA SER A 2 57.97 -30.48 32.68
C SER A 2 57.57 -29.45 31.62
N ALA A 3 57.90 -29.76 30.36
CA ALA A 3 57.64 -28.99 29.15
C ALA A 3 56.15 -28.92 28.75
N THR A 4 55.20 -29.39 29.58
CA THR A 4 53.77 -29.50 29.23
C THR A 4 52.94 -28.27 29.63
N THR A 5 53.46 -27.33 30.42
CA THR A 5 52.69 -26.16 30.89
C THR A 5 52.73 -24.95 29.93
N LYS A 6 53.63 -24.92 28.94
CA LYS A 6 53.77 -23.82 27.96
C LYS A 6 52.91 -23.99 26.69
N LEU A 7 52.35 -25.17 26.43
CA LEU A 7 51.54 -25.42 25.22
C LEU A 7 50.08 -25.04 25.38
N ALA A 8 49.56 -25.04 26.62
CA ALA A 8 48.12 -24.71 26.90
C ALA A 8 47.81 -23.21 26.81
N ILE A 9 48.75 -22.32 27.04
CA ILE A 9 48.54 -20.85 27.01
C ILE A 9 48.53 -20.30 25.59
N GLY A 10 49.22 -20.96 24.67
CA GLY A 10 49.28 -20.56 23.26
C GLY A 10 47.97 -20.82 22.49
N MET A 11 47.23 -21.89 22.81
CA MET A 11 45.96 -22.20 22.11
C MET A 11 44.78 -21.36 22.60
N ALA A 12 44.74 -20.93 23.88
CA ALA A 12 43.70 -20.10 24.38
C ALA A 12 43.72 -18.65 23.81
N ALA A 13 44.91 -18.11 23.52
CA ALA A 13 45.08 -16.80 22.92
C ALA A 13 44.71 -16.76 21.44
N GLY A 14 44.99 -17.89 20.71
CA GLY A 14 44.64 -18.02 19.28
C GLY A 14 43.16 -18.13 19.01
N VAL A 15 42.41 -18.84 19.86
CA VAL A 15 40.94 -18.98 19.75
C VAL A 15 40.20 -17.68 20.09
N LEU A 16 40.70 -16.90 21.07
CA LEU A 16 40.10 -15.59 21.42
C LEU A 16 40.32 -14.56 20.30
N LEU A 17 41.44 -14.60 19.58
CA LEU A 17 41.71 -13.69 18.46
C LEU A 17 40.89 -14.03 17.22
N LEU A 18 40.59 -15.30 16.96
CA LEU A 18 39.73 -15.72 15.85
C LEU A 18 38.25 -15.36 16.10
N THR A 19 37.74 -15.45 17.32
CA THR A 19 36.37 -15.06 17.65
C THR A 19 36.14 -13.56 17.64
N VAL A 20 37.17 -12.75 17.88
CA VAL A 20 37.11 -11.28 17.77
C VAL A 20 37.24 -10.83 16.30
N ALA A 21 37.97 -11.58 15.46
CA ALA A 21 38.10 -11.28 14.04
C ALA A 21 36.81 -11.61 13.26
N GLU A 22 36.09 -12.69 13.60
CA GLU A 22 34.81 -13.00 12.97
C GLU A 22 33.69 -11.99 13.28
N ARG A 23 33.75 -11.32 14.44
CA ARG A 23 32.82 -10.21 14.76
C ARG A 23 33.18 -8.89 14.08
N ARG A 24 34.39 -8.74 13.54
CA ARG A 24 34.85 -7.51 12.84
C ARG A 24 34.68 -7.55 11.32
N ALA A 25 34.28 -8.68 10.74
CA ALA A 25 34.16 -8.83 9.28
C ALA A 25 32.75 -8.55 8.75
N GLN A 26 31.79 -8.18 9.57
CA GLN A 26 30.56 -7.59 9.10
C GLN A 26 30.82 -6.10 8.90
N ALA A 27 31.36 -5.76 7.72
CA ALA A 27 31.46 -4.38 7.28
C ALA A 27 30.05 -3.79 7.40
N ASP A 28 29.88 -2.79 8.27
CA ASP A 28 28.63 -2.03 8.36
C ASP A 28 28.39 -1.43 6.97
N SER A 29 27.55 -2.07 6.17
CA SER A 29 27.19 -1.50 4.88
C SER A 29 26.47 -0.18 5.19
N ASN A 30 26.89 0.93 4.60
CA ASN A 30 26.20 2.21 4.76
C ASN A 30 24.99 2.27 3.81
N GLU A 31 24.18 1.20 3.85
CA GLU A 31 23.04 1.00 2.97
C GLU A 31 21.79 0.59 3.73
N GLN A 32 20.64 1.10 3.31
CA GLN A 32 19.32 0.70 3.79
C GLN A 32 18.62 -0.14 2.73
N TYR A 33 18.22 -1.34 3.07
CA TYR A 33 17.67 -2.30 2.12
C TYR A 33 16.15 -2.36 2.14
N PHE A 34 15.56 -2.43 0.93
CA PHE A 34 14.13 -2.64 0.68
C PHE A 34 13.92 -3.91 -0.16
N PRO A 35 13.46 -5.03 0.41
CA PRO A 35 13.04 -6.19 -0.37
C PRO A 35 11.73 -5.91 -1.08
N LEU A 36 11.65 -6.21 -2.38
CA LEU A 36 10.48 -5.97 -3.21
C LEU A 36 9.91 -7.31 -3.68
N GLN A 37 8.79 -7.72 -3.09
CA GLN A 37 7.99 -8.87 -3.53
C GLN A 37 7.13 -8.42 -4.71
N SER A 38 7.78 -8.18 -5.85
CA SER A 38 7.16 -7.60 -7.03
C SER A 38 6.43 -8.62 -7.89
N TYR A 39 5.64 -8.14 -8.85
CA TYR A 39 5.07 -8.95 -9.92
C TYR A 39 5.04 -8.13 -11.20
N ARG A 40 5.88 -8.54 -12.15
CA ARG A 40 6.10 -7.87 -13.43
C ARG A 40 5.48 -8.64 -14.60
N VAL A 41 5.01 -9.86 -14.35
CA VAL A 41 4.40 -10.75 -15.35
C VAL A 41 3.01 -11.22 -14.89
N GLY A 42 2.24 -11.79 -15.82
CA GLY A 42 0.91 -12.34 -15.55
C GLY A 42 -0.22 -11.29 -15.57
N PRO A 43 -1.42 -11.69 -15.12
CA PRO A 43 -2.65 -10.89 -15.25
C PRO A 43 -2.66 -9.59 -14.44
N TYR A 44 -1.75 -9.43 -13.51
CA TYR A 44 -1.64 -8.27 -12.60
C TYR A 44 -0.43 -7.39 -12.90
N ALA A 45 0.36 -7.75 -13.92
CA ALA A 45 1.61 -7.08 -14.28
C ALA A 45 1.45 -5.59 -14.58
N ALA A 46 0.29 -5.16 -15.08
CA ALA A 46 0.02 -3.76 -15.35
C ALA A 46 0.13 -2.92 -14.08
N GLY A 47 -0.56 -3.30 -13.00
CA GLY A 47 -0.48 -2.63 -11.71
C GLY A 47 0.90 -2.78 -11.07
N GLY A 48 1.42 -4.01 -11.00
CA GLY A 48 2.72 -4.29 -10.38
C GLY A 48 3.87 -3.54 -11.05
N SER A 49 3.94 -3.53 -12.38
CA SER A 49 5.01 -2.82 -13.10
C SER A 49 4.96 -1.30 -12.90
N GLY A 50 3.75 -0.71 -12.86
CA GLY A 50 3.60 0.72 -12.55
C GLY A 50 4.08 1.04 -11.14
N PHE A 51 3.51 0.37 -10.16
CA PHE A 51 3.80 0.61 -8.75
C PHE A 51 5.28 0.39 -8.39
N PHE A 52 5.83 -0.79 -8.67
CA PHE A 52 7.23 -1.07 -8.36
C PHE A 52 8.20 -0.24 -9.21
N GLY A 53 7.79 0.13 -10.45
CA GLY A 53 8.54 1.08 -11.27
C GLY A 53 8.68 2.45 -10.61
N GLY A 54 7.57 3.03 -10.17
CA GLY A 54 7.57 4.32 -9.46
C GLY A 54 8.32 4.27 -8.14
N PHE A 55 8.19 3.19 -7.37
CA PHE A 55 8.89 3.03 -6.10
C PHE A 55 10.42 2.95 -6.29
N ILE A 56 10.88 2.14 -7.25
CA ILE A 56 12.31 2.03 -7.57
C ILE A 56 12.85 3.35 -8.11
N ASP A 57 12.13 4.01 -9.02
CA ASP A 57 12.56 5.29 -9.58
C ASP A 57 12.67 6.38 -8.52
N TYR A 58 11.81 6.38 -7.49
CA TYR A 58 11.94 7.30 -6.38
C TYR A 58 13.17 6.98 -5.50
N MET A 59 13.44 5.71 -5.20
CA MET A 59 14.68 5.32 -4.49
C MET A 59 15.93 5.70 -5.28
N GLN A 60 15.90 5.51 -6.61
CA GLN A 60 16.96 5.96 -7.51
C GLN A 60 17.14 7.48 -7.45
N LEU A 61 16.04 8.26 -7.49
CA LEU A 61 16.08 9.71 -7.36
C LEU A 61 16.81 10.14 -6.07
N VAL A 62 16.42 9.56 -4.94
CA VAL A 62 17.02 9.88 -3.62
C VAL A 62 18.52 9.54 -3.63
N ASN A 63 18.92 8.42 -4.23
CA ASN A 63 20.32 8.06 -4.34
C ASN A 63 21.12 9.01 -5.25
N LEU A 64 20.55 9.39 -6.40
CA LEU A 64 21.27 10.16 -7.43
C LEU A 64 21.28 11.67 -7.12
N ARG A 65 20.16 12.21 -6.65
CA ARG A 65 20.02 13.64 -6.34
C ARG A 65 20.55 13.98 -4.95
N ASP A 66 20.19 13.16 -3.94
CA ASP A 66 20.37 13.48 -2.53
C ASP A 66 21.54 12.72 -1.87
N ASN A 67 22.21 11.84 -2.64
CA ASN A 67 23.26 10.94 -2.13
C ASN A 67 22.74 9.97 -1.04
N GLY A 68 21.49 9.51 -1.17
CA GLY A 68 20.82 8.66 -0.18
C GLY A 68 20.11 9.46 0.92
N VAL A 69 19.66 8.78 1.96
CA VAL A 69 18.99 9.38 3.11
C VAL A 69 20.04 9.73 4.16
N ASN A 70 20.36 11.02 4.29
CA ASN A 70 21.45 11.51 5.18
C ASN A 70 22.78 10.78 4.94
N GLY A 71 23.11 10.45 3.69
CA GLY A 71 24.34 9.75 3.30
C GLY A 71 24.22 8.21 3.28
N VAL A 72 23.11 7.64 3.76
CA VAL A 72 22.83 6.19 3.68
C VAL A 72 22.20 5.89 2.35
N LYS A 73 22.82 5.02 1.53
CA LYS A 73 22.31 4.63 0.22
C LYS A 73 21.12 3.68 0.36
N LEU A 74 20.19 3.78 -0.57
CA LEU A 74 19.05 2.87 -0.67
C LEU A 74 19.40 1.73 -1.63
N THR A 75 19.17 0.51 -1.21
CA THR A 75 19.36 -0.70 -2.02
C THR A 75 18.08 -1.53 -2.01
N TRP A 76 17.88 -2.33 -3.04
CA TRP A 76 16.71 -3.20 -3.18
C TRP A 76 17.02 -4.45 -3.98
N SER A 77 16.18 -5.45 -3.83
CA SER A 77 16.13 -6.63 -4.70
C SER A 77 14.67 -6.94 -5.03
N GLU A 78 14.39 -7.22 -6.28
CA GLU A 78 13.09 -7.72 -6.69
C GLU A 78 13.04 -9.25 -6.61
N CYS A 79 11.92 -9.77 -6.15
CA CYS A 79 11.58 -11.18 -6.19
C CYS A 79 10.21 -11.32 -6.84
N GLU A 80 10.17 -11.93 -8.05
CA GLU A 80 8.95 -12.09 -8.83
C GLU A 80 7.99 -13.08 -8.17
N THR A 81 6.82 -12.62 -7.79
CA THR A 81 5.78 -13.42 -7.13
C THR A 81 4.69 -13.91 -8.06
N GLU A 82 4.53 -13.29 -9.24
CA GLU A 82 3.37 -13.47 -10.15
C GLU A 82 2.02 -13.28 -9.42
N TYR A 83 2.02 -12.55 -8.29
CA TYR A 83 0.86 -12.39 -7.40
C TYR A 83 0.44 -13.69 -6.69
N VAL A 84 1.30 -14.73 -6.66
CA VAL A 84 1.05 -16.02 -6.00
C VAL A 84 1.49 -15.96 -4.55
N VAL A 85 0.62 -16.38 -3.63
CA VAL A 85 0.84 -16.24 -2.18
C VAL A 85 2.06 -17.03 -1.72
N GLU A 86 2.20 -18.28 -2.15
CA GLU A 86 3.29 -19.19 -1.78
C GLU A 86 4.65 -18.63 -2.22
N ARG A 87 4.72 -18.07 -3.44
CA ARG A 87 5.93 -17.39 -3.92
C ARG A 87 6.22 -16.12 -3.14
N GLY A 88 5.18 -15.37 -2.77
CA GLY A 88 5.33 -14.17 -1.94
C GLY A 88 5.90 -14.49 -0.55
N VAL A 89 5.48 -15.59 0.06
CA VAL A 89 6.03 -16.08 1.34
C VAL A 89 7.47 -16.52 1.17
N GLU A 90 7.78 -17.28 0.12
CA GLU A 90 9.18 -17.68 -0.19
C GLU A 90 10.09 -16.47 -0.43
N CYS A 91 9.63 -15.48 -1.22
CA CYS A 91 10.35 -14.24 -1.42
C CYS A 91 10.62 -13.49 -0.10
N TYR A 92 9.62 -13.43 0.79
CA TYR A 92 9.79 -12.83 2.11
C TYR A 92 10.89 -13.54 2.91
N GLU A 93 10.81 -14.86 3.06
CA GLU A 93 11.78 -15.64 3.83
C GLU A 93 13.22 -15.49 3.29
N ARG A 94 13.37 -15.42 1.98
CA ARG A 94 14.67 -15.27 1.32
C ARG A 94 15.26 -13.88 1.51
N LEU A 95 14.42 -12.82 1.44
CA LEU A 95 14.90 -11.44 1.40
C LEU A 95 14.92 -10.73 2.76
N LYS A 96 14.16 -11.22 3.75
CA LYS A 96 13.96 -10.54 5.04
C LYS A 96 15.24 -10.27 5.86
N LYS A 97 16.31 -11.04 5.62
CA LYS A 97 17.57 -10.91 6.37
C LYS A 97 18.44 -9.74 5.93
N GLY A 98 18.01 -8.99 4.90
CA GLY A 98 18.79 -7.91 4.34
C GLY A 98 19.69 -8.34 3.16
N LEU A 99 20.50 -7.42 2.67
CA LEU A 99 21.37 -7.61 1.52
C LEU A 99 22.79 -7.10 1.86
N ASN A 100 23.81 -7.97 1.74
CA ASN A 100 25.21 -7.60 1.97
C ASN A 100 25.46 -6.86 3.31
N GLY A 101 24.74 -7.25 4.37
CA GLY A 101 24.83 -6.59 5.68
C GLY A 101 23.92 -5.36 5.83
N ALA A 102 23.26 -4.88 4.78
CA ALA A 102 22.26 -3.82 4.88
C ALA A 102 20.96 -4.36 5.50
N PRO A 103 20.47 -3.76 6.60
CA PRO A 103 19.25 -4.23 7.26
C PRO A 103 17.99 -3.91 6.44
N THR A 104 16.99 -4.79 6.55
CA THR A 104 15.67 -4.58 5.92
C THR A 104 14.90 -3.48 6.63
N ALA A 105 14.48 -2.46 5.88
CA ALA A 105 13.68 -1.34 6.38
C ALA A 105 12.20 -1.72 6.54
N ALA A 106 11.59 -2.17 5.45
CA ALA A 106 10.17 -2.53 5.37
C ALA A 106 9.92 -3.42 4.15
N THR A 107 8.81 -4.15 4.13
CA THR A 107 8.34 -4.92 2.98
C THR A 107 7.09 -4.29 2.38
N ASN A 108 6.92 -4.39 1.06
CA ASN A 108 5.82 -3.77 0.32
C ASN A 108 5.27 -4.75 -0.74
N PRO A 109 4.55 -5.83 -0.37
CA PRO A 109 4.18 -6.89 -1.32
C PRO A 109 3.10 -6.52 -2.33
N LEU A 110 2.37 -5.43 -2.12
CA LEU A 110 1.22 -5.00 -2.93
C LEU A 110 0.24 -6.16 -3.22
N SER A 111 0.01 -7.01 -2.24
CA SER A 111 -0.87 -8.19 -2.32
C SER A 111 -1.47 -8.51 -0.96
N VAL A 112 -2.80 -8.49 -0.88
CA VAL A 112 -3.52 -8.83 0.36
C VAL A 112 -3.26 -10.27 0.78
N GLY A 113 -3.22 -11.21 -0.18
CA GLY A 113 -2.95 -12.61 0.11
C GLY A 113 -1.56 -12.82 0.73
N ILE A 114 -0.52 -12.20 0.15
CA ILE A 114 0.85 -12.27 0.68
C ILE A 114 0.93 -11.56 2.03
N ALA A 115 0.30 -10.38 2.16
CA ALA A 115 0.26 -9.64 3.41
C ALA A 115 -0.33 -10.51 4.55
N TYR A 116 -1.48 -11.13 4.34
CA TYR A 116 -2.13 -11.98 5.34
C TYR A 116 -1.27 -13.21 5.71
N ALA A 117 -0.60 -13.81 4.74
CA ALA A 117 0.26 -14.96 4.97
C ALA A 117 1.55 -14.62 5.74
N THR A 118 1.94 -13.34 5.79
CA THR A 118 3.21 -12.91 6.40
C THR A 118 3.05 -12.06 7.66
N ILE A 119 1.83 -11.65 8.07
CA ILE A 119 1.58 -10.79 9.24
C ILE A 119 2.29 -11.29 10.50
N ASP A 120 2.07 -12.56 10.86
CA ASP A 120 2.63 -13.14 12.10
C ASP A 120 4.17 -13.17 12.01
N ARG A 121 4.73 -13.51 10.84
CA ARG A 121 6.18 -13.53 10.58
C ARG A 121 6.81 -12.16 10.69
N GLN A 122 6.21 -11.16 10.04
CA GLN A 122 6.66 -9.76 10.05
C GLN A 122 6.72 -9.21 11.49
N THR A 123 5.73 -9.57 12.30
CA THR A 123 5.69 -9.16 13.72
C THR A 123 6.83 -9.81 14.52
N VAL A 124 7.09 -11.09 14.32
CA VAL A 124 8.19 -11.82 14.98
C VAL A 124 9.56 -11.31 14.51
N ASP A 125 9.71 -11.07 13.21
CA ASP A 125 10.96 -10.59 12.62
C ASP A 125 11.18 -9.08 12.86
N LYS A 126 10.16 -8.36 13.37
CA LYS A 126 10.16 -6.90 13.63
C LYS A 126 10.42 -6.09 12.35
N ILE A 127 9.80 -6.48 11.24
CA ILE A 127 9.91 -5.81 9.95
C ILE A 127 8.56 -5.19 9.59
N PRO A 128 8.46 -3.88 9.36
CA PRO A 128 7.23 -3.25 8.90
C PRO A 128 6.72 -3.85 7.58
N LEU A 129 5.43 -4.16 7.55
CA LEU A 129 4.67 -4.56 6.37
C LEU A 129 3.80 -3.38 5.93
N ILE A 130 4.08 -2.86 4.76
CA ILE A 130 3.37 -1.72 4.19
C ILE A 130 2.32 -2.23 3.21
N THR A 131 1.06 -1.88 3.47
CA THR A 131 -0.07 -2.24 2.63
C THR A 131 -0.81 -0.95 2.21
N ILE A 132 -0.11 -0.09 1.46
CA ILE A 132 -0.69 1.18 1.00
C ILE A 132 -2.01 0.94 0.25
N ASN A 133 -3.07 1.62 0.66
CA ASN A 133 -4.41 1.56 0.08
C ASN A 133 -5.05 0.14 0.04
N HIS A 134 -4.59 -0.81 0.87
CA HIS A 134 -5.17 -2.17 0.92
C HIS A 134 -4.82 -2.87 2.23
N GLY A 135 -5.26 -4.12 2.36
CA GLY A 135 -4.95 -4.98 3.48
C GLY A 135 -5.96 -4.89 4.62
N ARG A 136 -5.66 -5.61 5.68
CA ARG A 136 -6.57 -5.77 6.82
C ARG A 136 -6.90 -4.43 7.47
N THR A 137 -8.18 -4.05 7.49
CA THR A 137 -8.63 -2.76 8.04
C THR A 137 -8.30 -2.62 9.54
N ASP A 138 -8.44 -3.69 10.33
CA ASP A 138 -8.15 -3.67 11.77
C ASP A 138 -6.66 -3.49 12.08
N SER A 139 -5.76 -3.67 11.11
CA SER A 139 -4.35 -3.34 11.27
C SER A 139 -4.08 -1.83 11.32
N THR A 140 -5.08 -0.99 11.09
CA THR A 140 -5.05 0.43 11.41
C THR A 140 -4.75 0.66 12.90
N ASP A 141 -5.18 -0.27 13.79
CA ASP A 141 -4.85 -0.22 15.21
C ASP A 141 -3.47 -0.84 15.48
N GLY A 142 -2.44 0.01 15.50
CA GLY A 142 -1.07 -0.41 15.77
C GLY A 142 -0.81 -0.89 17.21
N SER A 143 -1.76 -0.70 18.13
CA SER A 143 -1.63 -1.31 19.46
C SER A 143 -1.64 -2.82 19.40
N VAL A 144 -2.37 -3.40 18.44
CA VAL A 144 -2.48 -4.84 18.18
C VAL A 144 -1.58 -5.27 17.03
N PHE A 145 -1.43 -4.43 16.01
CA PHE A 145 -0.65 -4.71 14.80
C PHE A 145 0.55 -3.78 14.65
N PRO A 146 1.57 -3.89 15.53
CA PRO A 146 2.65 -2.90 15.61
C PRO A 146 3.51 -2.78 14.35
N TYR A 147 3.51 -3.79 13.48
CA TYR A 147 4.32 -3.82 12.27
C TYR A 147 3.52 -3.79 10.96
N ILE A 148 2.20 -3.51 11.00
CA ILE A 148 1.35 -3.51 9.80
C ILE A 148 0.80 -2.10 9.58
N PHE A 149 1.03 -1.56 8.37
CA PHE A 149 0.71 -0.17 8.04
C PHE A 149 -0.14 -0.08 6.77
N PRO A 150 -1.49 -0.02 6.88
CA PRO A 150 -2.39 0.23 5.76
C PRO A 150 -2.43 1.73 5.45
N LEU A 151 -1.31 2.25 4.93
CA LEU A 151 -1.10 3.67 4.72
C LEU A 151 -2.13 4.28 3.77
N GLN A 152 -2.49 5.54 4.01
CA GLN A 152 -3.38 6.42 3.24
C GLN A 152 -4.86 6.03 3.29
N LEU A 153 -5.22 4.78 2.97
CA LEU A 153 -6.60 4.35 2.79
C LEU A 153 -6.76 2.87 3.15
N ASN A 154 -7.57 2.56 4.14
CA ASN A 154 -7.97 1.18 4.40
C ASN A 154 -9.30 0.84 3.70
N PRO A 155 -9.65 -0.46 3.54
CA PRO A 155 -10.86 -0.87 2.83
C PRO A 155 -12.18 -0.31 3.40
N TYR A 156 -12.26 -0.07 4.71
CA TYR A 156 -13.47 0.48 5.31
C TYR A 156 -13.59 1.99 5.08
N SER A 157 -12.48 2.73 5.14
CA SER A 157 -12.45 4.14 4.78
C SER A 157 -12.80 4.34 3.29
N GLU A 158 -12.33 3.45 2.42
CA GLU A 158 -12.68 3.42 0.99
C GLU A 158 -14.21 3.35 0.79
N ILE A 159 -14.85 2.35 1.39
CA ILE A 159 -16.29 2.15 1.26
C ILE A 159 -17.09 3.27 1.92
N ALA A 160 -16.65 3.75 3.09
CA ALA A 160 -17.30 4.88 3.75
C ALA A 160 -17.34 6.12 2.84
N ALA A 161 -16.24 6.44 2.18
CA ALA A 161 -16.18 7.55 1.25
C ALA A 161 -17.05 7.32 0.00
N ILE A 162 -17.05 6.10 -0.56
CA ILE A 162 -17.89 5.75 -1.73
C ILE A 162 -19.38 5.92 -1.36
N ILE A 163 -19.83 5.37 -0.24
CA ILE A 163 -21.23 5.45 0.17
C ILE A 163 -21.63 6.88 0.51
N THR A 164 -20.74 7.69 1.12
CA THR A 164 -20.97 9.12 1.35
C THR A 164 -21.23 9.84 0.02
N TRP A 165 -20.35 9.65 -0.97
CA TRP A 165 -20.51 10.28 -2.28
C TRP A 165 -21.77 9.82 -3.03
N VAL A 166 -22.10 8.52 -2.99
CA VAL A 166 -23.35 7.99 -3.57
C VAL A 166 -24.57 8.60 -2.88
N GLY A 167 -24.51 8.81 -1.55
CA GLY A 167 -25.51 9.53 -0.79
C GLY A 167 -25.67 10.96 -1.26
N GLU A 168 -24.58 11.72 -1.41
CA GLU A 168 -24.60 13.10 -1.91
C GLU A 168 -25.23 13.19 -3.31
N LYS A 169 -24.86 12.27 -4.21
CA LYS A 169 -25.47 12.18 -5.56
C LYS A 169 -26.94 11.81 -5.54
N SER A 170 -27.41 11.18 -4.47
CA SER A 170 -28.82 10.83 -4.27
C SER A 170 -29.62 11.92 -3.55
N GLY A 171 -28.98 12.98 -3.08
CA GLY A 171 -29.60 14.07 -2.31
C GLY A 171 -29.55 13.89 -0.79
N GLY A 172 -28.69 12.98 -0.29
CA GLY A 172 -28.45 12.70 1.12
C GLY A 172 -28.36 11.21 1.41
N LEU A 173 -27.68 10.83 2.49
CA LEU A 173 -27.53 9.43 2.90
C LEU A 173 -28.88 8.74 3.20
N GLU A 174 -29.85 9.50 3.69
CA GLU A 174 -31.22 9.02 3.94
C GLU A 174 -31.99 8.69 2.64
N LYS A 175 -31.54 9.21 1.49
CA LYS A 175 -32.11 8.91 0.17
C LYS A 175 -31.58 7.61 -0.41
N LEU A 176 -30.65 6.95 0.27
CA LEU A 176 -30.17 5.63 -0.12
C LEU A 176 -31.19 4.53 0.17
N LYS A 177 -32.19 4.78 1.03
CA LYS A 177 -33.23 3.79 1.36
C LYS A 177 -33.92 3.28 0.10
N GLY A 178 -33.87 1.94 -0.11
CA GLY A 178 -34.45 1.27 -1.27
C GLY A 178 -33.63 1.35 -2.56
N LYS A 179 -32.49 2.04 -2.56
CA LYS A 179 -31.51 1.98 -3.65
C LYS A 179 -30.88 0.59 -3.73
N LYS A 180 -30.51 0.18 -4.93
CA LYS A 180 -29.83 -1.11 -5.18
C LYS A 180 -28.37 -0.86 -5.53
N ILE A 181 -27.49 -1.43 -4.76
CA ILE A 181 -26.04 -1.39 -5.01
C ILE A 181 -25.52 -2.80 -5.19
N VAL A 182 -24.67 -3.01 -6.19
CA VAL A 182 -23.96 -4.26 -6.41
C VAL A 182 -22.48 -4.05 -6.18
N THR A 183 -21.84 -4.92 -5.43
CA THR A 183 -20.38 -5.03 -5.44
C THR A 183 -19.97 -6.15 -6.37
N LEU A 184 -19.26 -5.84 -7.43
CA LEU A 184 -18.59 -6.81 -8.29
C LEU A 184 -17.14 -6.91 -7.83
N TYR A 185 -16.77 -8.02 -7.19
CA TYR A 185 -15.49 -8.12 -6.52
C TYR A 185 -14.62 -9.29 -7.01
N HIS A 186 -13.31 -9.07 -6.94
CA HIS A 186 -12.29 -10.07 -7.26
C HIS A 186 -12.32 -11.24 -6.26
N GLY A 187 -12.40 -12.47 -6.75
CA GLY A 187 -12.52 -13.69 -5.97
C GLY A 187 -11.27 -14.06 -5.18
N SER A 188 -10.84 -13.19 -4.28
CA SER A 188 -9.65 -13.33 -3.44
C SER A 188 -9.87 -12.69 -2.07
N PRO A 189 -8.95 -12.84 -1.11
CA PRO A 189 -9.01 -12.12 0.16
C PRO A 189 -9.19 -10.61 -0.03
N TYR A 190 -8.48 -10.00 -0.99
CA TYR A 190 -8.61 -8.60 -1.34
C TYR A 190 -10.06 -8.19 -1.68
N GLY A 191 -10.71 -8.94 -2.56
CA GLY A 191 -12.08 -8.61 -2.98
C GLY A 191 -13.10 -8.67 -1.85
N LYS A 192 -12.88 -9.56 -0.87
CA LYS A 192 -13.80 -9.84 0.24
C LYS A 192 -13.69 -8.86 1.42
N GLU A 193 -12.62 -8.07 1.50
CA GLU A 193 -12.36 -7.17 2.63
C GLU A 193 -13.48 -6.17 2.90
N THR A 194 -14.18 -5.71 1.86
CA THR A 194 -15.21 -4.66 1.98
C THR A 194 -16.63 -5.17 2.24
N THR A 195 -16.87 -6.49 2.16
CA THR A 195 -18.20 -7.07 2.40
C THR A 195 -18.78 -6.68 3.77
N PRO A 196 -18.06 -6.81 4.90
CA PRO A 196 -18.65 -6.52 6.22
C PRO A 196 -19.08 -5.06 6.39
N ILE A 197 -18.32 -4.11 5.86
CA ILE A 197 -18.67 -2.69 5.99
C ILE A 197 -19.79 -2.29 5.04
N LEU A 198 -19.89 -2.90 3.86
CA LEU A 198 -21.02 -2.71 2.95
C LEU A 198 -22.33 -3.21 3.55
N ASP A 199 -22.32 -4.40 4.16
CA ASP A 199 -23.48 -4.95 4.87
C ASP A 199 -23.93 -4.06 6.02
N LEU A 200 -22.98 -3.53 6.79
CA LEU A 200 -23.24 -2.60 7.88
C LEU A 200 -23.90 -1.31 7.36
N TYR A 201 -23.38 -0.72 6.30
CA TYR A 201 -23.93 0.49 5.72
C TYR A 201 -25.27 0.26 5.01
N ALA A 202 -25.46 -0.89 4.36
CA ALA A 202 -26.74 -1.31 3.80
C ALA A 202 -27.81 -1.35 4.91
N LYS A 203 -27.51 -1.98 6.03
CA LYS A 203 -28.40 -2.00 7.20
C LYS A 203 -28.64 -0.61 7.78
N LYS A 204 -27.59 0.22 7.90
CA LYS A 204 -27.66 1.56 8.49
C LYS A 204 -28.49 2.53 7.66
N TYR A 205 -28.33 2.52 6.34
CA TYR A 205 -28.95 3.48 5.42
C TYR A 205 -30.10 2.91 4.61
N GLY A 206 -30.40 1.61 4.74
CA GLY A 206 -31.56 0.97 4.15
C GLY A 206 -31.48 0.71 2.65
N PHE A 207 -30.29 0.67 2.05
CA PHE A 207 -30.13 0.24 0.66
C PHE A 207 -29.98 -1.27 0.56
N GLU A 208 -30.34 -1.83 -0.61
CA GLU A 208 -30.13 -3.24 -0.92
C GLU A 208 -28.70 -3.44 -1.44
N ILE A 209 -27.95 -4.37 -0.87
CA ILE A 209 -26.60 -4.73 -1.33
C ILE A 209 -26.58 -6.17 -1.85
N THR A 210 -25.95 -6.38 -3.00
CA THR A 210 -25.67 -7.72 -3.54
C THR A 210 -24.19 -7.83 -3.85
N HIS A 211 -23.56 -8.88 -3.35
CA HIS A 211 -22.14 -9.18 -3.59
C HIS A 211 -22.00 -10.24 -4.68
N ILE A 212 -21.30 -9.92 -5.77
CA ILE A 212 -21.06 -10.82 -6.90
C ILE A 212 -19.57 -11.06 -7.05
N GLU A 213 -19.18 -12.32 -6.86
CA GLU A 213 -17.79 -12.74 -7.04
C GLU A 213 -17.46 -12.94 -8.52
N VAL A 214 -16.29 -12.47 -8.93
CA VAL A 214 -15.63 -12.82 -10.18
C VAL A 214 -14.43 -13.69 -9.85
N PRO A 215 -14.39 -14.96 -10.26
CA PRO A 215 -13.22 -15.80 -10.08
C PRO A 215 -11.98 -15.13 -10.69
N HIS A 216 -10.89 -15.05 -9.92
CA HIS A 216 -9.66 -14.45 -10.46
C HIS A 216 -9.00 -15.39 -11.51
N PRO A 217 -8.33 -14.82 -12.51
CA PRO A 217 -7.93 -13.41 -12.66
C PRO A 217 -9.03 -12.48 -13.20
N GLY A 218 -10.23 -12.95 -13.52
CA GLY A 218 -11.36 -12.11 -13.92
C GLY A 218 -11.54 -11.92 -15.43
N ASN A 219 -11.06 -12.86 -16.23
CA ASN A 219 -11.20 -12.83 -17.69
C ASN A 219 -12.64 -13.13 -18.16
N GLU A 220 -13.40 -13.89 -17.37
CA GLU A 220 -14.75 -14.34 -17.70
C GLU A 220 -15.78 -13.70 -16.77
N GLN A 221 -16.60 -12.77 -17.27
CA GLN A 221 -17.56 -12.00 -16.47
C GLN A 221 -18.96 -11.89 -17.10
N GLN A 222 -19.21 -12.59 -18.19
CA GLN A 222 -20.47 -12.47 -18.94
C GLN A 222 -21.69 -12.79 -18.06
N SER A 223 -21.63 -13.86 -17.27
CA SER A 223 -22.74 -14.29 -16.40
C SER A 223 -23.03 -13.28 -15.29
N GLN A 224 -22.00 -12.71 -14.70
CA GLN A 224 -22.11 -11.69 -13.65
C GLN A 224 -22.81 -10.44 -14.19
N TRP A 225 -22.37 -9.90 -15.32
CA TRP A 225 -22.95 -8.71 -15.92
C TRP A 225 -24.38 -8.93 -16.47
N LEU A 226 -24.72 -10.11 -16.96
CA LEU A 226 -26.09 -10.46 -17.29
C LEU A 226 -26.99 -10.50 -16.05
N SER A 227 -26.48 -10.94 -14.91
CA SER A 227 -27.19 -10.92 -13.63
C SER A 227 -27.35 -9.48 -13.12
N ILE A 228 -26.31 -8.65 -13.17
CA ILE A 228 -26.36 -7.22 -12.82
C ILE A 228 -27.41 -6.50 -13.66
N ARG A 229 -27.42 -6.73 -14.98
CA ARG A 229 -28.42 -6.13 -15.88
C ARG A 229 -29.86 -6.49 -15.47
N ARG A 230 -30.11 -7.75 -15.06
CA ARG A 230 -31.46 -8.18 -14.61
C ARG A 230 -31.85 -7.54 -13.29
N MET A 231 -30.92 -7.35 -12.37
CA MET A 231 -31.14 -6.71 -11.06
C MET A 231 -31.40 -5.21 -11.16
N LYS A 232 -30.91 -4.57 -12.23
CA LYS A 232 -31.01 -3.12 -12.47
C LYS A 232 -30.57 -2.31 -11.26
N PRO A 233 -29.33 -2.46 -10.74
CA PRO A 233 -28.86 -1.68 -9.63
C PRO A 233 -28.72 -0.19 -10.01
N ASP A 234 -28.82 0.69 -9.02
CA ASP A 234 -28.51 2.11 -9.18
C ASP A 234 -27.02 2.34 -9.37
N TRP A 235 -26.19 1.54 -8.69
CA TRP A 235 -24.72 1.61 -8.77
C TRP A 235 -24.07 0.25 -8.70
N VAL A 236 -22.93 0.13 -9.38
CA VAL A 236 -22.00 -1.02 -9.24
C VAL A 236 -20.69 -0.50 -8.68
N ILE A 237 -20.25 -1.04 -7.56
CA ILE A 237 -18.90 -0.83 -7.01
C ILE A 237 -18.01 -1.92 -7.58
N LEU A 238 -17.06 -1.54 -8.43
CA LEU A 238 -16.09 -2.46 -9.01
C LEU A 238 -14.87 -2.56 -8.08
N ARG A 239 -14.80 -3.64 -7.31
CA ARG A 239 -13.62 -3.97 -6.51
C ARG A 239 -12.76 -5.00 -7.25
N GLY A 240 -12.21 -4.56 -8.35
CA GLY A 240 -11.40 -5.36 -9.26
C GLY A 240 -9.90 -5.14 -9.09
N TRP A 241 -9.12 -5.95 -9.78
CA TRP A 241 -7.68 -5.84 -9.88
C TRP A 241 -7.16 -6.41 -11.21
N GLY A 242 -6.19 -5.75 -11.82
CA GLY A 242 -5.52 -6.21 -13.03
C GLY A 242 -6.49 -6.37 -14.21
N VAL A 243 -6.39 -7.50 -14.92
CA VAL A 243 -7.19 -7.76 -16.14
C VAL A 243 -8.70 -7.77 -15.89
N MET A 244 -9.14 -7.97 -14.65
CA MET A 244 -10.57 -7.92 -14.30
C MET A 244 -11.18 -6.56 -14.64
N ASN A 245 -10.46 -5.45 -14.46
CA ASN A 245 -10.98 -4.10 -14.60
C ASN A 245 -11.39 -3.74 -16.03
N PRO A 246 -10.51 -3.81 -17.03
CA PRO A 246 -10.93 -3.53 -18.42
C PRO A 246 -11.96 -4.53 -18.96
N VAL A 247 -11.93 -5.77 -18.49
CA VAL A 247 -12.95 -6.77 -18.86
C VAL A 247 -14.31 -6.40 -18.27
N ALA A 248 -14.37 -5.94 -17.01
CA ALA A 248 -15.59 -5.48 -16.37
C ALA A 248 -16.24 -4.33 -17.15
N ILE A 249 -15.46 -3.29 -17.48
CA ILE A 249 -15.95 -2.12 -18.21
C ILE A 249 -16.48 -2.50 -19.59
N LYS A 250 -15.74 -3.33 -20.35
CA LYS A 250 -16.15 -3.80 -21.68
C LYS A 250 -17.43 -4.64 -21.61
N THR A 251 -17.50 -5.57 -20.64
CA THR A 251 -18.63 -6.49 -20.51
C THR A 251 -19.87 -5.76 -20.02
N ALA A 252 -19.75 -4.78 -19.12
CA ALA A 252 -20.83 -3.89 -18.73
C ALA A 252 -21.46 -3.20 -19.94
N ALA A 253 -20.65 -2.52 -20.74
CA ALA A 253 -21.10 -1.85 -21.95
C ALA A 253 -21.75 -2.83 -22.95
N LYS A 254 -21.14 -3.99 -23.21
CA LYS A 254 -21.66 -5.04 -24.09
C LYS A 254 -23.02 -5.57 -23.64
N THR A 255 -23.25 -5.66 -22.34
CA THR A 255 -24.53 -6.13 -21.78
C THR A 255 -25.57 -5.01 -21.64
N GLY A 256 -25.21 -3.76 -21.98
CA GLY A 256 -26.09 -2.59 -21.92
C GLY A 256 -26.24 -2.01 -20.51
N PHE A 257 -25.29 -2.25 -19.62
CA PHE A 257 -25.23 -1.54 -18.33
C PHE A 257 -24.49 -0.21 -18.51
N PRO A 258 -25.00 0.91 -17.97
CA PRO A 258 -24.38 2.23 -18.15
C PRO A 258 -23.05 2.31 -17.39
N VAL A 259 -21.97 2.61 -18.11
CA VAL A 259 -20.60 2.62 -17.57
C VAL A 259 -20.39 3.75 -16.55
N ASP A 260 -21.13 4.85 -16.67
CA ASP A 260 -21.15 5.98 -15.73
C ASP A 260 -21.90 5.70 -14.42
N HIS A 261 -22.48 4.50 -14.26
CA HIS A 261 -23.02 3.96 -13.01
C HIS A 261 -22.08 2.93 -12.36
N ILE A 262 -20.84 2.82 -12.83
CA ILE A 262 -19.80 1.99 -12.22
C ILE A 262 -18.81 2.87 -11.48
N ILE A 263 -18.57 2.56 -10.22
CA ILE A 263 -17.56 3.22 -9.38
C ILE A 263 -16.42 2.22 -9.14
N GLY A 264 -15.28 2.47 -9.78
CA GLY A 264 -14.05 1.72 -9.51
C GLY A 264 -13.46 2.10 -8.14
N ASN A 265 -12.97 1.10 -7.45
CA ASN A 265 -12.23 1.32 -6.22
C ASN A 265 -10.81 1.84 -6.52
N ILE A 266 -9.99 1.99 -5.46
CA ILE A 266 -8.62 2.51 -5.57
C ILE A 266 -7.69 1.67 -6.48
N TRP A 267 -8.01 0.41 -6.73
CA TRP A 267 -7.26 -0.52 -7.57
C TRP A 267 -7.94 -0.80 -8.92
N SER A 268 -8.91 0.05 -9.29
CA SER A 268 -9.63 0.03 -10.58
C SER A 268 -9.70 1.45 -11.15
N ASN A 269 -8.68 2.28 -10.91
CA ASN A 269 -8.71 3.71 -11.12
C ASN A 269 -7.61 4.24 -12.05
N ALA A 270 -6.76 3.36 -12.58
CA ALA A 270 -5.63 3.79 -13.39
C ALA A 270 -5.96 3.80 -14.89
N GLU A 271 -5.10 4.44 -15.65
CA GLU A 271 -5.18 4.45 -17.11
C GLU A 271 -5.11 3.04 -17.71
N GLU A 272 -4.34 2.18 -17.08
CA GLU A 272 -4.19 0.76 -17.45
C GLU A 272 -5.48 -0.03 -17.30
N ASP A 273 -6.39 0.43 -16.44
CA ASP A 273 -7.68 -0.22 -16.20
C ASP A 273 -8.73 0.20 -17.22
N VAL A 274 -8.70 1.47 -17.67
CA VAL A 274 -9.78 2.03 -18.50
C VAL A 274 -9.40 2.15 -19.97
N ARG A 275 -8.16 2.51 -20.33
CA ARG A 275 -7.73 2.65 -21.73
C ARG A 275 -7.98 1.40 -22.59
N PRO A 276 -7.74 0.16 -22.08
CA PRO A 276 -8.04 -1.03 -22.88
C PRO A 276 -9.52 -1.21 -23.20
N ALA A 277 -10.43 -0.54 -22.49
CA ALA A 277 -11.85 -0.56 -22.81
C ALA A 277 -12.19 0.31 -24.05
N GLY A 278 -11.28 1.18 -24.49
CA GLY A 278 -11.49 2.06 -25.65
C GLY A 278 -12.62 3.06 -25.41
N SER A 279 -13.39 3.34 -26.45
CA SER A 279 -14.47 4.36 -26.40
C SER A 279 -15.58 4.03 -25.41
N VAL A 280 -15.82 2.73 -25.10
CA VAL A 280 -16.87 2.34 -24.14
C VAL A 280 -16.51 2.63 -22.69
N GLY A 281 -15.24 2.93 -22.39
CA GLY A 281 -14.79 3.34 -21.06
C GLY A 281 -15.16 4.79 -20.70
N LYS A 282 -15.59 5.61 -21.68
CA LYS A 282 -15.99 7.00 -21.41
C LYS A 282 -17.17 7.04 -20.43
N GLY A 283 -17.04 7.85 -19.40
CA GLY A 283 -18.04 7.97 -18.34
C GLY A 283 -17.71 7.14 -17.08
N TYR A 284 -16.82 6.14 -17.17
CA TYR A 284 -16.41 5.33 -16.04
C TYR A 284 -15.90 6.22 -14.90
N ILE A 285 -16.40 5.94 -13.68
CA ILE A 285 -16.03 6.69 -12.46
C ILE A 285 -15.12 5.82 -11.61
N ALA A 286 -14.14 6.42 -10.94
CA ALA A 286 -13.31 5.74 -9.95
C ALA A 286 -12.88 6.70 -8.84
N ILE A 287 -12.51 6.13 -7.68
CA ILE A 287 -11.89 6.91 -6.60
C ILE A 287 -10.38 6.98 -6.79
N THR A 288 -9.75 8.02 -6.21
CA THR A 288 -8.29 8.13 -6.17
C THR A 288 -7.82 8.82 -4.89
N THR A 289 -6.63 8.44 -4.40
CA THR A 289 -5.90 9.13 -3.32
C THR A 289 -4.91 10.16 -3.85
N GLY A 290 -4.48 10.01 -5.12
CA GLY A 290 -3.56 10.91 -5.81
C GLY A 290 -3.87 10.98 -7.31
N PRO A 291 -3.52 12.08 -7.99
CA PRO A 291 -3.82 12.29 -9.40
C PRO A 291 -2.84 11.58 -10.33
N SER A 292 -3.27 11.35 -11.58
CA SER A 292 -2.37 11.06 -12.68
C SER A 292 -1.65 12.32 -13.19
N GLY A 293 -0.65 12.12 -14.02
CA GLY A 293 0.10 13.19 -14.70
C GLY A 293 1.50 13.37 -14.14
N THR A 294 2.27 14.18 -14.83
CA THR A 294 3.71 14.40 -14.57
C THR A 294 4.03 15.82 -14.09
N ASN A 295 3.00 16.64 -13.86
CA ASN A 295 3.20 18.06 -13.52
C ASN A 295 3.45 18.30 -12.02
N PHE A 296 4.30 17.46 -11.42
CA PHE A 296 4.74 17.58 -10.03
C PHE A 296 6.26 17.70 -9.98
N PRO A 297 6.83 18.57 -9.13
CA PRO A 297 8.28 18.75 -9.06
C PRO A 297 9.05 17.43 -8.85
N VAL A 298 8.57 16.54 -8.00
CA VAL A 298 9.22 15.23 -7.76
C VAL A 298 9.25 14.36 -9.03
N LEU A 299 8.19 14.38 -9.86
CA LEU A 299 8.19 13.63 -11.12
C LEU A 299 9.10 14.25 -12.16
N LYS A 300 9.20 15.58 -12.20
CA LYS A 300 10.18 16.28 -13.06
C LYS A 300 11.62 15.96 -12.66
N ASP A 301 11.88 15.83 -11.37
CA ASP A 301 13.18 15.40 -10.87
C ASP A 301 13.46 13.93 -11.23
N ILE A 302 12.50 13.02 -11.08
CA ILE A 302 12.63 11.62 -11.54
C ILE A 302 12.91 11.60 -13.05
N GLU A 303 12.15 12.35 -13.84
CA GLU A 303 12.40 12.44 -15.29
C GLU A 303 13.83 12.89 -15.60
N LYS A 304 14.31 13.92 -14.89
CA LYS A 304 15.64 14.51 -15.11
C LYS A 304 16.79 13.61 -14.66
N TYR A 305 16.73 13.14 -13.41
CA TYR A 305 17.87 12.45 -12.77
C TYR A 305 17.87 10.93 -12.98
N VAL A 306 16.69 10.33 -13.28
CA VAL A 306 16.55 8.88 -13.38
C VAL A 306 16.24 8.48 -14.83
N VAL A 307 15.12 8.93 -15.38
CA VAL A 307 14.66 8.49 -16.71
C VAL A 307 15.60 8.94 -17.83
N LYS A 308 15.91 10.25 -17.91
CA LYS A 308 16.84 10.81 -18.92
C LYS A 308 18.28 10.35 -18.74
N ALA A 309 18.65 9.87 -17.55
CA ALA A 309 19.94 9.25 -17.29
C ALA A 309 19.98 7.75 -17.66
N GLY A 310 18.92 7.20 -18.25
CA GLY A 310 18.83 5.81 -18.66
C GLY A 310 18.73 4.81 -17.48
N LYS A 311 18.29 5.29 -16.31
CA LYS A 311 18.16 4.48 -15.07
C LYS A 311 16.73 4.22 -14.65
N GLY A 312 15.75 4.64 -15.47
CA GLY A 312 14.33 4.43 -15.20
C GLY A 312 13.94 2.95 -15.21
N ASN A 313 12.99 2.58 -14.37
CA ASN A 313 12.59 1.18 -14.16
C ASN A 313 11.35 0.76 -14.98
N LEU A 314 10.74 1.66 -15.75
CA LEU A 314 9.60 1.32 -16.61
C LEU A 314 10.07 0.76 -17.96
N ALA A 315 9.55 -0.43 -18.33
CA ALA A 315 9.74 -0.99 -19.67
C ALA A 315 8.97 -0.18 -20.75
N ASP A 316 7.80 0.35 -20.41
CA ASP A 316 6.99 1.23 -21.27
C ASP A 316 6.98 2.65 -20.69
N ALA A 317 7.71 3.56 -21.34
CA ALA A 317 7.81 4.97 -20.96
C ALA A 317 6.46 5.71 -20.95
N LYS A 318 5.44 5.23 -21.68
CA LYS A 318 4.09 5.83 -21.69
C LYS A 318 3.36 5.70 -20.34
N ARG A 319 3.86 4.84 -19.46
CA ARG A 319 3.31 4.61 -18.13
C ARG A 319 3.86 5.57 -17.08
N PHE A 320 4.84 6.39 -17.44
CA PHE A 320 5.37 7.44 -16.56
C PHE A 320 4.28 8.47 -16.26
N GLY A 321 3.96 8.65 -14.99
CA GLY A 321 2.90 9.55 -14.52
C GLY A 321 1.48 8.97 -14.59
N THR A 322 1.27 7.68 -14.93
CA THR A 322 -0.02 7.02 -14.69
C THR A 322 -0.26 6.85 -13.19
N ILE A 323 -1.51 6.60 -12.79
CA ILE A 323 -1.87 6.50 -11.38
C ILE A 323 -1.05 5.42 -10.66
N TYR A 324 -0.86 4.24 -11.24
CA TYR A 324 -0.08 3.19 -10.59
C TYR A 324 1.39 3.55 -10.43
N TYR A 325 1.98 4.24 -11.41
CA TYR A 325 3.34 4.74 -11.29
C TYR A 325 3.46 5.80 -10.18
N ASN A 326 2.56 6.77 -10.17
CA ASN A 326 2.53 7.85 -9.19
C ASN A 326 2.33 7.29 -7.77
N LEU A 327 1.45 6.29 -7.60
CA LEU A 327 1.25 5.60 -6.32
C LEU A 327 2.52 4.87 -5.85
N GLY A 328 3.31 4.32 -6.78
CA GLY A 328 4.64 3.80 -6.45
C GLY A 328 5.59 4.87 -5.93
N VAL A 329 5.58 6.05 -6.53
CA VAL A 329 6.36 7.22 -6.06
C VAL A 329 5.88 7.66 -4.68
N GLU A 330 4.57 7.77 -4.45
CA GLU A 330 3.97 8.10 -3.15
C GLU A 330 4.39 7.10 -2.07
N ASN A 331 4.31 5.81 -2.38
CA ASN A 331 4.77 4.75 -1.48
C ASN A 331 6.27 4.89 -1.16
N GLY A 332 7.08 5.23 -2.16
CA GLY A 332 8.51 5.54 -1.97
C GLY A 332 8.73 6.70 -1.02
N ILE A 333 8.00 7.79 -1.21
CA ILE A 333 8.06 8.96 -0.33
C ILE A 333 7.76 8.56 1.12
N LEU A 334 6.66 7.85 1.36
CA LEU A 334 6.24 7.45 2.70
C LEU A 334 7.26 6.54 3.40
N ASN A 335 7.78 5.54 2.69
CA ASN A 335 8.79 4.62 3.22
C ASN A 335 10.11 5.37 3.57
N ILE A 336 10.55 6.26 2.70
CA ILE A 336 11.82 6.96 2.88
C ILE A 336 11.71 8.07 3.92
N GLU A 337 10.57 8.75 4.03
CA GLU A 337 10.34 9.71 5.10
C GLU A 337 10.26 9.02 6.48
N ALA A 338 9.70 7.81 6.57
CA ALA A 338 9.75 7.03 7.82
C ALA A 338 11.20 6.71 8.23
N VAL A 339 12.06 6.33 7.27
CA VAL A 339 13.50 6.16 7.53
C VAL A 339 14.15 7.48 7.98
N ARG A 340 13.82 8.60 7.34
CA ARG A 340 14.37 9.93 7.69
C ARG A 340 13.96 10.35 9.09
N VAL A 341 12.69 10.15 9.47
CA VAL A 341 12.18 10.43 10.82
C VAL A 341 12.87 9.55 11.85
N ALA A 342 13.03 8.27 11.57
CA ALA A 342 13.75 7.36 12.45
C ALA A 342 15.24 7.71 12.59
N GLN A 343 15.91 8.10 11.50
CA GLN A 343 17.31 8.55 11.55
C GLN A 343 17.49 9.84 12.40
N ALA A 344 16.50 10.71 12.45
CA ALA A 344 16.55 11.89 13.34
C ALA A 344 16.57 11.48 14.81
N LYS A 345 15.95 10.34 15.16
CA LYS A 345 15.94 9.79 16.53
C LYS A 345 17.13 8.91 16.84
N PHE A 346 17.45 7.97 15.93
CA PHE A 346 18.39 6.88 16.20
C PHE A 346 19.78 7.08 15.58
N GLY A 347 19.98 8.16 14.83
CA GLY A 347 21.23 8.50 14.16
C GLY A 347 21.22 8.22 12.65
N LYS A 348 22.08 8.95 11.92
CA LYS A 348 22.21 8.89 10.45
C LYS A 348 23.00 7.66 10.01
N ARG A 349 22.39 6.51 10.12
CA ARG A 349 22.94 5.19 9.79
C ARG A 349 21.86 4.28 9.24
N PRO A 350 22.18 3.11 8.70
CA PRO A 350 21.19 2.07 8.43
C PRO A 350 20.41 1.69 9.69
N LEU A 351 19.10 1.48 9.56
CA LEU A 351 18.18 1.27 10.67
C LEU A 351 17.59 -0.14 10.62
N THR A 352 17.34 -0.72 11.79
CA THR A 352 16.57 -1.96 11.92
C THR A 352 15.11 -1.74 11.59
N GLY A 353 14.36 -2.80 11.24
CA GLY A 353 12.93 -2.70 11.01
C GLY A 353 12.15 -2.15 12.22
N GLU A 354 12.58 -2.44 13.46
CA GLU A 354 11.98 -1.89 14.68
C GLU A 354 12.15 -0.36 14.78
N GLU A 355 13.31 0.16 14.41
CA GLU A 355 13.56 1.60 14.35
C GLU A 355 12.77 2.28 13.23
N VAL A 356 12.64 1.62 12.06
CA VAL A 356 11.82 2.11 10.95
C VAL A 356 10.33 2.09 11.31
N ARG A 357 9.84 1.06 12.04
CA ARG A 357 8.49 1.05 12.61
C ARG A 357 8.23 2.30 13.45
N TRP A 358 9.18 2.65 14.34
CA TRP A 358 9.08 3.87 15.13
C TRP A 358 8.96 5.11 14.22
N GLY A 359 9.73 5.15 13.14
CA GLY A 359 9.67 6.23 12.14
C GLY A 359 8.30 6.35 11.48
N PHE A 360 7.67 5.24 11.11
CA PHE A 360 6.29 5.25 10.58
C PHE A 360 5.31 5.81 11.61
N GLU A 361 5.32 5.32 12.86
CA GLU A 361 4.40 5.78 13.90
C GLU A 361 4.59 7.25 14.32
N HIS A 362 5.68 7.89 13.90
CA HIS A 362 5.97 9.31 14.13
C HIS A 362 5.97 10.13 12.83
N LEU A 363 5.49 9.52 11.75
CA LEU A 363 5.40 10.20 10.46
C LEU A 363 4.33 11.29 10.51
N ASN A 364 4.73 12.52 10.15
CA ASN A 364 3.86 13.67 10.02
C ASN A 364 4.30 14.48 8.80
N ILE A 365 3.64 14.26 7.68
CA ILE A 365 3.89 14.94 6.41
C ILE A 365 2.75 15.92 6.18
N ASP A 366 2.98 17.19 6.43
CA ASP A 366 2.06 18.30 6.17
C ASP A 366 2.31 18.91 4.78
N ASP A 367 1.52 19.91 4.40
CA ASP A 367 1.64 20.60 3.12
C ASP A 367 3.03 21.25 2.94
N LYS A 368 3.64 21.75 4.03
CA LYS A 368 4.98 22.31 3.98
C LYS A 368 5.98 21.22 3.60
N ARG A 369 5.92 20.07 4.26
CA ARG A 369 6.82 18.96 3.95
C ARG A 369 6.56 18.40 2.55
N LEU A 370 5.31 18.28 2.11
CA LEU A 370 4.96 17.88 0.75
C LEU A 370 5.55 18.82 -0.30
N LYS A 371 5.53 20.13 -0.03
CA LYS A 371 6.16 21.14 -0.91
C LYS A 371 7.68 20.96 -0.98
N GLU A 372 8.36 20.73 0.15
CA GLU A 372 9.79 20.45 0.20
C GLU A 372 10.18 19.19 -0.59
N LEU A 373 9.33 18.15 -0.52
CA LEU A 373 9.50 16.88 -1.26
C LEU A 373 9.14 16.99 -2.75
N GLY A 374 8.54 18.11 -3.16
CA GLY A 374 8.02 18.29 -4.54
C GLY A 374 6.76 17.46 -4.83
N ALA A 375 6.07 17.01 -3.80
CA ALA A 375 4.92 16.10 -3.87
C ALA A 375 3.59 16.77 -3.49
N LEU A 376 3.56 18.09 -3.30
CA LEU A 376 2.32 18.81 -3.01
C LEU A 376 1.33 18.66 -4.18
N GLY A 377 0.12 18.18 -3.86
CA GLY A 377 -0.92 17.89 -4.84
C GLY A 377 -0.82 16.48 -5.47
N LEU A 378 0.31 15.78 -5.34
CA LEU A 378 0.47 14.37 -5.68
C LEU A 378 0.05 13.49 -4.51
N LEU A 379 0.66 13.68 -3.36
CA LEU A 379 0.38 12.97 -2.11
C LEU A 379 -0.43 13.86 -1.18
N GLN A 380 -1.36 13.29 -0.41
CA GLN A 380 -2.09 14.01 0.63
C GLN A 380 -1.25 14.12 1.91
N PRO A 381 -1.51 15.16 2.75
CA PRO A 381 -0.99 15.19 4.10
C PRO A 381 -1.34 13.92 4.86
N ILE A 382 -0.38 13.37 5.58
CA ILE A 382 -0.57 12.13 6.36
C ILE A 382 0.10 12.25 7.72
N LYS A 383 -0.59 11.79 8.75
CA LYS A 383 -0.05 11.72 10.11
C LYS A 383 -0.37 10.38 10.72
N LEU A 384 0.67 9.62 11.04
CA LEU A 384 0.54 8.33 11.71
C LEU A 384 0.79 8.43 13.22
N SER A 385 0.35 7.42 13.92
CA SER A 385 0.64 7.23 15.35
C SER A 385 0.58 5.76 15.70
N CYS A 386 1.02 5.38 16.91
CA CYS A 386 0.86 4.02 17.43
C CYS A 386 -0.59 3.50 17.35
N SER A 387 -1.58 4.35 17.51
CA SER A 387 -3.00 3.96 17.45
C SER A 387 -3.65 4.15 16.08
N ASP A 388 -2.95 4.72 15.10
CA ASP A 388 -3.50 4.98 13.76
C ASP A 388 -2.41 4.81 12.70
N HIS A 389 -2.38 3.64 12.07
CA HIS A 389 -1.46 3.30 11.00
C HIS A 389 -1.99 3.63 9.59
N GLU A 390 -3.21 4.17 9.45
CA GLU A 390 -3.77 4.64 8.19
C GLU A 390 -3.37 6.09 7.89
N GLY A 391 -3.61 6.97 8.85
CA GLY A 391 -3.20 8.38 8.82
C GLY A 391 -3.96 9.29 7.86
N GLY A 392 -4.88 8.78 7.06
CA GLY A 392 -5.61 9.54 6.04
C GLY A 392 -7.05 9.09 5.87
N GLY A 393 -7.37 8.47 4.75
CA GLY A 393 -8.67 7.89 4.42
C GLY A 393 -9.51 8.71 3.44
N ALA A 394 -9.12 9.92 3.07
CA ALA A 394 -9.85 10.72 2.10
C ALA A 394 -9.57 10.28 0.65
N VAL A 395 -10.60 10.39 -0.20
CA VAL A 395 -10.51 10.12 -1.63
C VAL A 395 -11.13 11.23 -2.44
N ARG A 396 -10.77 11.33 -3.72
CA ARG A 396 -11.50 12.09 -4.73
C ARG A 396 -12.14 11.16 -5.73
N PHE A 397 -13.23 11.62 -6.32
CA PHE A 397 -13.85 10.94 -7.45
C PHE A 397 -13.36 11.55 -8.74
N GLN A 398 -13.09 10.69 -9.70
CA GLN A 398 -12.66 11.05 -11.04
C GLN A 398 -13.48 10.29 -12.08
N GLN A 399 -13.69 10.89 -13.26
CA GLN A 399 -14.42 10.31 -14.37
C GLN A 399 -13.54 10.30 -15.62
N TRP A 400 -13.55 9.18 -16.32
CA TRP A 400 -12.83 9.04 -17.58
C TRP A 400 -13.57 9.72 -18.71
N ASN A 401 -12.95 10.71 -19.37
CA ASN A 401 -13.57 11.44 -20.47
C ASN A 401 -13.35 10.80 -21.85
N GLY A 402 -12.64 9.68 -21.92
CA GLY A 402 -12.23 8.99 -23.14
C GLY A 402 -10.73 9.10 -23.44
N ASP A 403 -10.03 10.01 -22.77
CA ASP A 403 -8.59 10.27 -22.95
C ASP A 403 -7.84 10.38 -21.63
N LYS A 404 -8.40 11.10 -20.67
CA LYS A 404 -7.81 11.36 -19.35
C LYS A 404 -8.85 11.37 -18.23
N TRP A 405 -8.37 11.22 -17.03
CA TRP A 405 -9.15 11.38 -15.81
C TRP A 405 -9.49 12.86 -15.55
N MET A 406 -10.74 13.12 -15.21
CA MET A 406 -11.25 14.43 -14.81
C MET A 406 -11.76 14.33 -13.38
N THR A 407 -11.25 15.15 -12.48
CA THR A 407 -11.75 15.23 -11.09
C THR A 407 -13.18 15.73 -11.08
N ILE A 408 -14.09 15.06 -10.40
CA ILE A 408 -15.53 15.37 -10.32
C ILE A 408 -16.04 15.57 -8.90
N SER A 409 -15.16 15.59 -7.89
CA SER A 409 -15.49 15.90 -6.51
C SER A 409 -14.35 16.64 -5.82
N ASP A 410 -14.65 17.29 -4.71
CA ASP A 410 -13.69 17.62 -3.67
C ASP A 410 -13.23 16.35 -2.93
N TRP A 411 -12.38 16.52 -1.91
CA TRP A 411 -12.00 15.42 -1.04
C TRP A 411 -13.21 14.94 -0.22
N VAL A 412 -13.51 13.65 -0.34
CA VAL A 412 -14.55 12.97 0.44
C VAL A 412 -13.86 12.23 1.57
N HIS A 413 -14.18 12.63 2.78
CA HIS A 413 -13.61 12.06 4.00
C HIS A 413 -14.51 10.93 4.54
N PRO A 414 -13.96 9.80 4.99
CA PRO A 414 -14.74 8.77 5.66
C PRO A 414 -15.20 9.25 7.03
N ASP A 415 -16.34 8.78 7.49
CA ASP A 415 -16.81 9.00 8.86
C ASP A 415 -15.99 8.14 9.83
N ARG A 416 -14.85 8.65 10.24
CA ARG A 416 -13.91 7.96 11.15
C ARG A 416 -14.53 7.70 12.54
N ALA A 417 -15.49 8.50 12.97
CA ALA A 417 -16.19 8.27 14.24
C ALA A 417 -17.03 6.98 14.19
N VAL A 418 -17.58 6.65 13.04
CA VAL A 418 -18.27 5.36 12.82
C VAL A 418 -17.29 4.21 12.64
N LEU A 419 -16.20 4.43 11.91
CA LEU A 419 -15.26 3.35 11.55
C LEU A 419 -14.37 2.92 12.72
N ARG A 420 -13.91 3.87 13.53
CA ARG A 420 -12.92 3.61 14.56
C ARG A 420 -13.35 2.55 15.59
N PRO A 421 -14.56 2.58 16.16
CA PRO A 421 -15.04 1.54 17.08
C PRO A 421 -15.10 0.15 16.43
N ILE A 422 -15.40 0.07 15.12
CA ILE A 422 -15.47 -1.21 14.39
C ILE A 422 -14.07 -1.79 14.20
N ILE A 423 -13.11 -0.93 13.85
CA ILE A 423 -11.70 -1.29 13.69
C ILE A 423 -11.14 -1.82 15.01
N GLU A 424 -11.34 -1.07 16.11
CA GLU A 424 -10.85 -1.44 17.44
C GLU A 424 -11.48 -2.73 17.96
N ALA A 425 -12.80 -2.92 17.74
CA ALA A 425 -13.47 -4.16 18.11
C ALA A 425 -12.93 -5.39 17.35
N SER A 426 -12.63 -5.22 16.03
CA SER A 426 -12.02 -6.27 15.22
C SER A 426 -10.59 -6.57 15.67
N ALA A 427 -9.79 -5.54 15.93
CA ALA A 427 -8.43 -5.67 16.44
C ALA A 427 -8.40 -6.37 17.81
N ALA A 428 -9.29 -5.97 18.73
CA ALA A 428 -9.42 -6.60 20.05
C ALA A 428 -9.83 -8.10 19.97
N LYS A 429 -10.73 -8.43 19.04
CA LYS A 429 -11.10 -9.83 18.76
C LYS A 429 -9.88 -10.63 18.29
N TYR A 430 -9.15 -10.11 17.31
CA TYR A 430 -7.92 -10.76 16.83
C TYR A 430 -6.88 -10.93 17.93
N ALA A 431 -6.67 -9.88 18.75
CA ALA A 431 -5.74 -9.95 19.87
C ALA A 431 -6.10 -11.08 20.85
N LYS A 432 -7.40 -11.22 21.19
CA LYS A 432 -7.90 -12.30 22.04
C LYS A 432 -7.67 -13.68 21.41
N GLU A 433 -7.98 -13.85 20.14
CA GLU A 433 -7.82 -15.11 19.39
C GLU A 433 -6.35 -15.56 19.31
N LYS A 434 -5.43 -14.58 19.20
CA LYS A 434 -3.98 -14.83 19.06
C LYS A 434 -3.21 -14.75 20.39
N GLY A 435 -3.85 -14.44 21.52
CA GLY A 435 -3.18 -14.23 22.81
C GLY A 435 -2.24 -13.01 22.82
N ILE A 436 -2.53 -11.98 22.01
CA ILE A 436 -1.73 -10.76 21.94
C ILE A 436 -2.17 -9.79 23.03
N THR A 437 -1.22 -9.26 23.81
CA THR A 437 -1.45 -8.13 24.71
C THR A 437 -1.26 -6.84 23.94
N PRO A 438 -2.31 -6.00 23.77
CA PRO A 438 -2.18 -4.73 23.06
C PRO A 438 -1.15 -3.79 23.72
N ARG A 439 -0.42 -3.04 22.93
CA ARG A 439 0.54 -2.01 23.39
C ARG A 439 -0.21 -0.83 24.00
N ASN A 440 0.39 -0.19 24.99
CA ASN A 440 -0.13 1.06 25.56
C ASN A 440 0.35 2.27 24.74
N CYS A 441 -0.38 2.63 23.68
CA CYS A 441 -0.06 3.77 22.81
C CYS A 441 -0.06 5.12 23.54
N SER A 442 -0.85 5.30 24.60
CA SER A 442 -0.87 6.53 25.39
C SER A 442 0.41 6.75 26.19
N ALA A 443 1.00 5.68 26.74
CA ALA A 443 2.26 5.78 27.46
C ALA A 443 3.45 6.11 26.55
N GLU A 444 3.43 5.64 25.29
CA GLU A 444 4.47 5.95 24.32
C GLU A 444 4.45 7.42 23.89
N ILE A 445 3.28 8.04 23.80
CA ILE A 445 3.13 9.48 23.52
C ILE A 445 3.74 10.31 24.67
N HIS A 446 3.47 9.97 25.92
CA HIS A 446 4.03 10.68 27.08
C HIS A 446 5.55 10.52 27.17
N ALA A 447 6.08 9.34 26.90
CA ALA A 447 7.53 9.11 26.89
C ALA A 447 8.28 9.87 25.78
N SER A 448 7.59 10.20 24.67
CA SER A 448 8.16 11.01 23.58
C SER A 448 8.14 12.52 23.87
N LEU A 449 7.23 13.00 24.73
CA LEU A 449 7.11 14.42 25.12
C LEU A 449 8.00 14.79 26.32
N SER A 450 8.51 13.80 27.05
CA SER A 450 9.35 14.00 28.25
C SER A 450 10.85 13.86 28.00
N ARG A 451 11.27 13.75 26.75
CA ARG A 451 12.66 13.73 26.29
C ARG A 451 12.92 14.83 25.26
#